data_d1d1331ff30b0b2d6b5d00e0764ca236
#
_entry.id   d1d1331ff30b0b2d6b5d00e0764ca236
#
_cell.length_a   1.000
_cell.length_b   1.000
_cell.length_c   1.000
_cell.angle_alpha   90.00
_cell.angle_beta   90.00
_cell.angle_gamma   90.00
#
_symmetry.space_group_name_H-M   'P 1'
#
loop_
_entity.id
_entity.type
_entity.pdbx_description
1 polymer ?
#
loop_
_entity_poly.entity_id
_entity_poly.type
_entity_poly.pdbx_seq_one_letter_code
_entity_poly.pdbx_strand_id
1 'polypeptide(L)'
;MTAQTTLEQRRFNMIEQQIRTWDVLDPQVLELLWQVRREEFVPPQHQALAFVDMEIPLRGQHEEAIRLGQIMLNPKVEARVLQDVLPRPHEKVLEVGAGSGYMAALLAARAQRVITLEIEPDLVRMARENLQKAAVRNVEVREADGAQGLAAEGPFDVIVLSGSVAEVPPALLEQLKVGGRLAAIVGEDPVMRGTLITRTGDATYTTTQRWDTVAPRLLHFPEPSRFRF
;
A
#
# COMPACT_ATOMS: atom_id res chain seq x y z
N MET A 1 -1.54 34.99 -19.19
CA MET A 1 -1.60 33.57 -19.64
C MET A 1 -0.89 32.72 -18.59
N THR A 2 -1.61 32.08 -17.69
CA THR A 2 -1.03 31.12 -16.73
C THR A 2 -0.59 29.89 -17.51
N ALA A 3 0.72 29.61 -17.54
CA ALA A 3 1.25 28.40 -18.15
C ALA A 3 0.60 27.19 -17.47
N GLN A 4 -0.10 26.39 -18.24
CA GLN A 4 -0.72 25.16 -17.74
C GLN A 4 0.42 24.21 -17.35
N THR A 5 0.57 23.94 -16.05
CA THR A 5 1.61 23.05 -15.53
C THR A 5 1.43 21.65 -16.13
N THR A 6 2.47 21.10 -16.75
CA THR A 6 2.44 19.76 -17.34
C THR A 6 2.23 18.67 -16.27
N LEU A 7 1.75 17.49 -16.65
CA LEU A 7 1.62 16.36 -15.73
C LEU A 7 2.97 16.00 -15.09
N GLU A 8 4.05 16.07 -15.86
CA GLU A 8 5.42 15.82 -15.37
C GLU A 8 5.83 16.83 -14.30
N GLN A 9 5.54 18.13 -14.51
CA GLN A 9 5.83 19.15 -13.52
C GLN A 9 5.01 18.97 -12.25
N ARG A 10 3.75 18.55 -12.36
CA ARG A 10 2.89 18.27 -11.19
C ARG A 10 3.41 17.07 -10.41
N ARG A 11 3.83 15.99 -11.09
CA ARG A 11 4.46 14.82 -10.47
C ARG A 11 5.78 15.21 -9.79
N PHE A 12 6.62 15.98 -10.45
CA PHE A 12 7.85 16.52 -9.87
C PHE A 12 7.57 17.30 -8.57
N ASN A 13 6.61 18.22 -8.60
CA ASN A 13 6.25 19.01 -7.44
C ASN A 13 5.72 18.13 -6.29
N MET A 14 4.91 17.11 -6.57
CA MET A 14 4.45 16.15 -5.57
C MET A 14 5.65 15.44 -4.90
N ILE A 15 6.58 14.91 -5.69
CA ILE A 15 7.76 14.20 -5.18
C ILE A 15 8.64 15.14 -4.33
N GLU A 16 8.99 16.32 -4.84
CA GLU A 16 9.93 17.22 -4.18
C GLU A 16 9.32 17.96 -2.98
N GLN A 17 8.06 18.37 -3.06
CA GLN A 17 7.46 19.26 -2.07
C GLN A 17 6.55 18.55 -1.06
N GLN A 18 6.04 17.35 -1.39
CA GLN A 18 5.13 16.61 -0.51
C GLN A 18 5.77 15.33 0.03
N ILE A 19 6.46 14.56 -0.82
CA ILE A 19 7.00 13.24 -0.44
C ILE A 19 8.35 13.37 0.24
N ARG A 20 9.31 14.11 -0.34
CA ARG A 20 10.64 14.28 0.26
C ARG A 20 10.60 14.97 1.63
N THR A 21 9.69 15.91 1.82
CA THR A 21 9.48 16.60 3.10
C THR A 21 8.93 15.69 4.21
N TRP A 22 8.44 14.52 3.83
CA TRP A 22 7.98 13.45 4.73
C TRP A 22 9.03 12.35 4.92
N ASP A 23 10.31 12.70 4.82
CA ASP A 23 11.43 11.79 5.09
C ASP A 23 11.53 10.60 4.12
N VAL A 24 10.98 10.72 2.91
CA VAL A 24 11.22 9.78 1.83
C VAL A 24 12.42 10.25 1.04
N LEU A 25 13.59 9.71 1.38
CA LEU A 25 14.87 10.19 0.87
C LEU A 25 15.63 9.14 0.05
N ASP A 26 15.18 7.89 0.04
CA ASP A 26 15.80 6.84 -0.75
C ASP A 26 15.67 7.13 -2.26
N PRO A 27 16.81 7.28 -2.99
CA PRO A 27 16.77 7.63 -4.41
C PRO A 27 16.00 6.60 -5.26
N GLN A 28 16.01 5.33 -4.86
CA GLN A 28 15.32 4.27 -5.60
C GLN A 28 13.81 4.40 -5.44
N VAL A 29 13.35 4.78 -4.25
CA VAL A 29 11.92 5.06 -4.01
C VAL A 29 11.45 6.26 -4.83
N LEU A 30 12.22 7.36 -4.80
CA LEU A 30 11.90 8.56 -5.58
C LEU A 30 11.84 8.26 -7.08
N GLU A 31 12.76 7.45 -7.60
CA GLU A 31 12.77 7.00 -8.99
C GLU A 31 11.54 6.15 -9.33
N LEU A 32 11.12 5.24 -8.44
CA LEU A 32 9.92 4.44 -8.63
C LEU A 32 8.66 5.29 -8.71
N LEU A 33 8.53 6.31 -7.84
CA LEU A 33 7.41 7.26 -7.86
C LEU A 33 7.38 8.11 -9.13
N TRP A 34 8.52 8.26 -9.79
CA TRP A 34 8.63 8.91 -11.09
C TRP A 34 8.22 7.98 -12.22
N GLN A 35 8.67 6.72 -12.19
CA GLN A 35 8.44 5.72 -13.24
C GLN A 35 7.00 5.18 -13.24
N VAL A 36 6.46 4.86 -12.05
CA VAL A 36 5.09 4.35 -11.90
C VAL A 36 4.13 5.54 -11.78
N ARG A 37 3.43 5.81 -12.85
CA ARG A 37 2.59 6.99 -13.01
C ARG A 37 1.31 6.90 -12.20
N ARG A 38 1.29 7.54 -11.01
CA ARG A 38 0.14 7.52 -10.09
C ARG A 38 -1.18 7.90 -10.76
N GLU A 39 -1.16 8.89 -11.66
CA GLU A 39 -2.34 9.37 -12.38
C GLU A 39 -3.02 8.33 -13.28
N GLU A 40 -2.31 7.25 -13.65
CA GLU A 40 -2.86 6.15 -14.43
C GLU A 40 -3.69 5.18 -13.58
N PHE A 41 -3.56 5.26 -12.25
CA PHE A 41 -4.27 4.43 -11.27
C PHE A 41 -5.43 5.16 -10.58
N VAL A 42 -5.58 6.45 -10.82
CA VAL A 42 -6.65 7.27 -10.25
C VAL A 42 -7.89 7.19 -11.16
N PRO A 43 -9.10 7.02 -10.58
CA PRO A 43 -10.34 7.06 -11.36
C PRO A 43 -10.45 8.34 -12.21
N PRO A 44 -10.97 8.27 -13.45
CA PRO A 44 -11.00 9.40 -14.37
C PRO A 44 -11.61 10.70 -13.80
N GLN A 45 -12.67 10.57 -13.00
CA GLN A 45 -13.34 11.71 -12.34
C GLN A 45 -12.46 12.41 -11.30
N HIS A 46 -11.41 11.75 -10.81
CA HIS A 46 -10.51 12.24 -9.76
C HIS A 46 -9.08 12.48 -10.24
N GLN A 47 -8.78 12.35 -11.54
CA GLN A 47 -7.43 12.49 -12.07
C GLN A 47 -6.74 13.82 -11.71
N ALA A 48 -7.53 14.91 -11.58
CA ALA A 48 -7.00 16.20 -11.16
C ALA A 48 -6.35 16.16 -9.75
N LEU A 49 -6.74 15.20 -8.92
CA LEU A 49 -6.27 15.02 -7.54
C LEU A 49 -5.04 14.09 -7.43
N ALA A 50 -4.61 13.45 -8.52
CA ALA A 50 -3.54 12.45 -8.51
C ALA A 50 -2.24 12.91 -7.83
N PHE A 51 -1.96 14.21 -7.84
CA PHE A 51 -0.73 14.81 -7.29
C PHE A 51 -0.97 15.65 -6.03
N VAL A 52 -2.16 15.55 -5.45
CA VAL A 52 -2.52 16.25 -4.21
C VAL A 52 -2.29 15.30 -3.03
N ASP A 53 -1.77 15.82 -1.91
CA ASP A 53 -1.55 15.03 -0.70
C ASP A 53 -2.87 14.79 0.04
N MET A 54 -3.68 13.92 -0.53
CA MET A 54 -4.97 13.50 0.03
C MET A 54 -5.33 12.08 -0.40
N GLU A 55 -6.27 11.50 0.31
CA GLU A 55 -6.93 10.25 -0.06
C GLU A 55 -7.89 10.47 -1.23
N ILE A 56 -7.90 9.52 -2.17
CA ILE A 56 -8.74 9.62 -3.38
C ILE A 56 -9.77 8.49 -3.36
N PRO A 57 -11.08 8.81 -3.45
CA PRO A 57 -12.11 7.79 -3.58
C PRO A 57 -11.89 6.93 -4.82
N LEU A 58 -11.94 5.63 -4.66
CA LEU A 58 -11.92 4.68 -5.78
C LEU A 58 -13.33 4.43 -6.31
N ARG A 59 -14.33 4.55 -5.44
CA ARG A 59 -15.75 4.41 -5.76
C ARG A 59 -16.60 5.34 -4.89
N GLY A 60 -17.79 5.65 -5.36
CA GLY A 60 -18.79 6.42 -4.60
C GLY A 60 -18.36 7.86 -4.25
N GLN A 61 -18.99 8.37 -3.23
CA GLN A 61 -18.66 9.69 -2.69
C GLN A 61 -17.51 9.60 -1.68
N HIS A 62 -16.80 10.69 -1.45
CA HIS A 62 -15.59 10.72 -0.62
C HIS A 62 -15.80 10.17 0.80
N GLU A 63 -16.83 10.62 1.49
CA GLU A 63 -17.14 10.17 2.86
C GLU A 63 -17.49 8.67 2.94
N GLU A 64 -18.23 8.19 1.95
CA GLU A 64 -18.60 6.78 1.86
C GLU A 64 -17.38 5.91 1.55
N ALA A 65 -16.55 6.35 0.61
CA ALA A 65 -15.33 5.65 0.23
C ALA A 65 -14.35 5.52 1.41
N ILE A 66 -14.17 6.59 2.21
CA ILE A 66 -13.37 6.54 3.44
C ILE A 66 -13.96 5.53 4.44
N ARG A 67 -15.25 5.61 4.70
CA ARG A 67 -15.95 4.71 5.64
C ARG A 67 -15.83 3.23 5.23
N LEU A 68 -15.81 2.95 3.93
CA LEU A 68 -15.70 1.59 3.38
C LEU A 68 -14.25 1.16 3.13
N GLY A 69 -13.27 2.03 3.34
CA GLY A 69 -11.86 1.75 3.02
C GLY A 69 -11.57 1.71 1.52
N GLN A 70 -12.50 2.15 0.65
CA GLN A 70 -12.39 2.10 -0.80
C GLN A 70 -11.73 3.36 -1.36
N ILE A 71 -10.52 3.61 -0.90
CA ILE A 71 -9.73 4.80 -1.25
C ILE A 71 -8.33 4.40 -1.73
N MET A 72 -7.71 5.29 -2.47
CA MET A 72 -6.28 5.32 -2.71
C MET A 72 -5.62 6.16 -1.61
N LEU A 73 -4.63 5.63 -0.93
CA LEU A 73 -3.95 6.31 0.17
C LEU A 73 -3.23 7.58 -0.31
N ASN A 74 -2.92 8.48 0.62
CA ASN A 74 -2.11 9.66 0.34
C ASN A 74 -0.77 9.25 -0.28
N PRO A 75 -0.25 9.98 -1.27
CA PRO A 75 1.00 9.62 -1.95
C PRO A 75 2.20 9.51 -1.02
N LYS A 76 2.27 10.34 0.03
CA LYS A 76 3.33 10.28 1.04
C LYS A 76 3.27 9.01 1.89
N VAL A 77 2.07 8.51 2.20
CA VAL A 77 1.88 7.26 2.97
C VAL A 77 2.34 6.07 2.15
N GLU A 78 1.94 5.99 0.88
CA GLU A 78 2.38 4.94 -0.04
C GLU A 78 3.90 4.96 -0.23
N ALA A 79 4.49 6.15 -0.38
CA ALA A 79 5.93 6.32 -0.52
C ALA A 79 6.70 5.89 0.75
N ARG A 80 6.18 6.19 1.94
CA ARG A 80 6.78 5.75 3.23
C ARG A 80 6.72 4.23 3.37
N VAL A 81 5.57 3.62 3.10
CA VAL A 81 5.44 2.14 3.10
C VAL A 81 6.42 1.52 2.12
N LEU A 82 6.51 2.04 0.89
CA LEU A 82 7.44 1.54 -0.12
C LEU A 82 8.90 1.66 0.35
N GLN A 83 9.29 2.78 0.98
CA GLN A 83 10.64 2.99 1.52
C GLN A 83 10.95 2.01 2.66
N ASP A 84 9.98 1.75 3.54
CA ASP A 84 10.16 0.83 4.67
C ASP A 84 10.37 -0.61 4.20
N VAL A 85 9.72 -1.03 3.12
CA VAL A 85 9.89 -2.40 2.61
C VAL A 85 10.88 -2.54 1.48
N LEU A 86 11.01 -1.59 0.61
CA LEU A 86 11.82 -1.53 -0.62
C LEU A 86 12.23 -2.92 -1.15
N PRO A 87 11.38 -3.55 -1.98
CA PRO A 87 11.61 -4.92 -2.43
C PRO A 87 12.90 -5.07 -3.25
N ARG A 88 13.48 -6.27 -3.26
CA ARG A 88 14.64 -6.62 -4.08
C ARG A 88 14.21 -7.43 -5.32
N PRO A 89 15.02 -7.46 -6.39
CA PRO A 89 14.63 -8.10 -7.67
C PRO A 89 14.32 -9.60 -7.61
N HIS A 90 14.77 -10.30 -6.59
CA HIS A 90 14.50 -11.73 -6.40
C HIS A 90 13.37 -12.02 -5.40
N GLU A 91 12.79 -10.98 -4.80
CA GLU A 91 11.83 -11.13 -3.71
C GLU A 91 10.41 -11.37 -4.22
N LYS A 92 9.66 -12.19 -3.46
CA LYS A 92 8.25 -12.46 -3.62
C LYS A 92 7.47 -11.66 -2.59
N VAL A 93 6.48 -10.91 -3.06
CA VAL A 93 5.70 -9.98 -2.25
C VAL A 93 4.24 -10.43 -2.18
N LEU A 94 3.66 -10.33 -0.99
CA LEU A 94 2.22 -10.35 -0.76
C LEU A 94 1.75 -8.93 -0.40
N GLU A 95 0.72 -8.45 -1.05
CA GLU A 95 -0.01 -7.24 -0.66
C GLU A 95 -1.44 -7.61 -0.29
N VAL A 96 -1.99 -6.96 0.73
CA VAL A 96 -3.41 -7.06 1.12
C VAL A 96 -4.05 -5.68 1.02
N GLY A 97 -5.11 -5.58 0.22
CA GLY A 97 -5.79 -4.34 -0.12
C GLY A 97 -5.25 -3.74 -1.43
N ALA A 98 -5.55 -4.39 -2.57
CA ALA A 98 -5.05 -3.92 -3.87
C ALA A 98 -5.59 -2.53 -4.27
N GLY A 99 -6.83 -2.22 -3.92
CA GLY A 99 -7.48 -0.96 -4.27
C GLY A 99 -7.40 -0.67 -5.77
N SER A 100 -6.67 0.39 -6.13
CA SER A 100 -6.44 0.76 -7.53
C SER A 100 -5.35 -0.07 -8.23
N GLY A 101 -4.55 -0.84 -7.49
CA GLY A 101 -3.36 -1.55 -7.97
C GLY A 101 -2.07 -0.71 -7.99
N TYR A 102 -2.09 0.52 -7.48
CA TYR A 102 -0.92 1.42 -7.53
C TYR A 102 0.24 0.92 -6.66
N MET A 103 -0.04 0.55 -5.39
CA MET A 103 1.01 -0.01 -4.52
C MET A 103 1.55 -1.34 -5.10
N ALA A 104 0.68 -2.21 -5.64
CA ALA A 104 1.12 -3.42 -6.34
C ALA A 104 2.08 -3.11 -7.49
N ALA A 105 1.81 -2.06 -8.28
CA ALA A 105 2.68 -1.63 -9.38
C ALA A 105 4.02 -1.11 -8.87
N LEU A 106 4.04 -0.32 -7.80
CA LEU A 106 5.27 0.16 -7.16
C LEU A 106 6.14 -0.98 -6.64
N LEU A 107 5.53 -1.96 -5.96
CA LEU A 107 6.22 -3.16 -5.46
C LEU A 107 6.77 -4.00 -6.62
N ALA A 108 5.96 -4.18 -7.67
CA ALA A 108 6.31 -4.99 -8.84
C ALA A 108 7.44 -4.40 -9.69
N ALA A 109 7.62 -3.09 -9.68
CA ALA A 109 8.71 -2.44 -10.39
C ALA A 109 10.10 -2.88 -9.89
N ARG A 110 10.17 -3.51 -8.70
CA ARG A 110 11.42 -4.05 -8.14
C ARG A 110 11.36 -5.54 -7.82
N ALA A 111 10.23 -6.05 -7.37
CA ALA A 111 10.08 -7.45 -6.96
C ALA A 111 10.11 -8.42 -8.15
N GLN A 112 10.44 -9.67 -7.88
CA GLN A 112 10.30 -10.74 -8.86
C GLN A 112 8.84 -11.02 -9.18
N ARG A 113 7.99 -11.09 -8.15
CA ARG A 113 6.55 -11.38 -8.26
C ARG A 113 5.80 -10.72 -7.12
N VAL A 114 4.66 -10.14 -7.43
CA VAL A 114 3.70 -9.63 -6.45
C VAL A 114 2.40 -10.40 -6.57
N ILE A 115 1.85 -10.82 -5.45
CA ILE A 115 0.46 -11.29 -5.35
C ILE A 115 -0.25 -10.25 -4.51
N THR A 116 -1.34 -9.69 -5.02
CA THR A 116 -2.16 -8.73 -4.28
C THR A 116 -3.57 -9.27 -4.09
N LEU A 117 -4.07 -9.18 -2.86
CA LEU A 117 -5.40 -9.65 -2.47
C LEU A 117 -6.34 -8.45 -2.34
N GLU A 118 -7.53 -8.59 -2.87
CA GLU A 118 -8.60 -7.60 -2.76
C GLU A 118 -9.92 -8.33 -2.50
N ILE A 119 -10.69 -7.82 -1.54
CA ILE A 119 -11.96 -8.44 -1.14
C ILE A 119 -13.14 -7.93 -1.96
N GLU A 120 -13.04 -6.70 -2.48
CA GLU A 120 -14.11 -6.05 -3.24
C GLU A 120 -14.00 -6.39 -4.74
N PRO A 121 -14.96 -7.11 -5.35
CA PRO A 121 -14.87 -7.56 -6.74
C PRO A 121 -14.68 -6.42 -7.75
N ASP A 122 -15.28 -5.26 -7.49
CA ASP A 122 -15.15 -4.09 -8.35
C ASP A 122 -13.72 -3.50 -8.30
N LEU A 123 -13.09 -3.50 -7.12
CA LEU A 123 -11.71 -3.06 -6.97
C LEU A 123 -10.73 -4.09 -7.55
N VAL A 124 -11.02 -5.39 -7.43
CA VAL A 124 -10.27 -6.44 -8.15
C VAL A 124 -10.24 -6.17 -9.64
N ARG A 125 -11.39 -5.84 -10.22
CA ARG A 125 -11.50 -5.52 -11.64
C ARG A 125 -10.71 -4.26 -12.00
N MET A 126 -10.86 -3.20 -11.20
CA MET A 126 -10.13 -1.94 -11.36
C MET A 126 -8.62 -2.15 -11.32
N ALA A 127 -8.11 -2.86 -10.31
CA ALA A 127 -6.68 -3.15 -10.16
C ALA A 127 -6.13 -3.91 -11.37
N ARG A 128 -6.84 -4.96 -11.83
CA ARG A 128 -6.45 -5.72 -13.02
C ARG A 128 -6.38 -4.85 -14.28
N GLU A 129 -7.40 -4.02 -14.52
CA GLU A 129 -7.43 -3.12 -15.66
C GLU A 129 -6.31 -2.09 -15.63
N ASN A 130 -6.06 -1.46 -14.46
CA ASN A 130 -5.01 -0.46 -14.30
C ASN A 130 -3.62 -1.07 -14.50
N LEU A 131 -3.34 -2.22 -13.88
CA LEU A 131 -2.07 -2.93 -14.04
C LEU A 131 -1.84 -3.38 -15.48
N GLN A 132 -2.88 -3.82 -16.18
CA GLN A 132 -2.81 -4.18 -17.59
C GLN A 132 -2.49 -2.95 -18.45
N LYS A 133 -3.18 -1.81 -18.23
CA LYS A 133 -2.92 -0.54 -18.95
C LYS A 133 -1.50 -0.04 -18.70
N ALA A 134 -1.00 -0.16 -17.48
CA ALA A 134 0.36 0.20 -17.08
C ALA A 134 1.42 -0.84 -17.54
N ALA A 135 1.03 -1.89 -18.27
CA ALA A 135 1.89 -2.97 -18.75
C ALA A 135 2.68 -3.71 -17.66
N VAL A 136 2.17 -3.74 -16.42
CA VAL A 136 2.75 -4.48 -15.30
C VAL A 136 2.39 -5.96 -15.43
N ARG A 137 3.39 -6.84 -15.53
CA ARG A 137 3.17 -8.26 -15.90
C ARG A 137 3.46 -9.25 -14.76
N ASN A 138 4.15 -8.82 -13.72
CA ASN A 138 4.58 -9.66 -12.59
C ASN A 138 3.70 -9.47 -11.35
N VAL A 139 2.47 -8.95 -11.53
CA VAL A 139 1.45 -8.85 -10.50
C VAL A 139 0.29 -9.79 -10.79
N GLU A 140 -0.13 -10.52 -9.78
CA GLU A 140 -1.33 -11.35 -9.81
C GLU A 140 -2.36 -10.80 -8.82
N VAL A 141 -3.49 -10.30 -9.31
CA VAL A 141 -4.60 -9.79 -8.49
C VAL A 141 -5.58 -10.91 -8.22
N ARG A 142 -5.80 -11.26 -6.96
CA ARG A 142 -6.75 -12.29 -6.51
C ARG A 142 -7.89 -11.67 -5.72
N GLU A 143 -9.10 -12.10 -6.03
CA GLU A 143 -10.27 -11.83 -5.21
C GLU A 143 -10.23 -12.77 -4.00
N ALA A 144 -9.89 -12.22 -2.84
CA ALA A 144 -9.78 -13.00 -1.61
C ALA A 144 -9.79 -12.10 -0.37
N ASP A 145 -10.25 -12.66 0.75
CA ASP A 145 -10.05 -12.07 2.07
C ASP A 145 -8.59 -12.26 2.49
N GLY A 146 -7.89 -11.15 2.69
CA GLY A 146 -6.47 -11.14 3.05
C GLY A 146 -6.16 -11.21 4.54
N ALA A 147 -7.16 -11.26 5.42
CA ALA A 147 -6.94 -11.22 6.87
C ALA A 147 -6.11 -12.40 7.41
N GLN A 148 -6.13 -13.55 6.71
CA GLN A 148 -5.31 -14.72 7.00
C GLN A 148 -4.09 -14.86 6.08
N GLY A 149 -3.85 -13.87 5.20
CA GLY A 149 -2.81 -13.93 4.20
C GLY A 149 -3.05 -14.98 3.11
N LEU A 150 -1.98 -15.60 2.64
CA LEU A 150 -2.01 -16.59 1.56
C LEU A 150 -0.96 -17.69 1.78
N ALA A 151 -1.14 -18.47 2.85
CA ALA A 151 -0.17 -19.48 3.30
C ALA A 151 0.23 -20.48 2.21
N ALA A 152 -0.72 -20.86 1.32
CA ALA A 152 -0.45 -21.78 0.21
C ALA A 152 0.59 -21.27 -0.79
N GLU A 153 0.79 -19.95 -0.87
CA GLU A 153 1.79 -19.32 -1.73
C GLU A 153 3.04 -18.88 -0.94
N GLY A 154 3.00 -18.93 0.39
CA GLY A 154 4.14 -18.55 1.23
C GLY A 154 5.35 -19.50 1.09
N PRO A 155 6.47 -19.21 1.75
CA PRO A 155 6.71 -17.98 2.48
C PRO A 155 7.04 -16.79 1.57
N PHE A 156 6.82 -15.56 2.09
CA PHE A 156 7.06 -14.30 1.39
C PHE A 156 8.31 -13.59 1.93
N ASP A 157 9.00 -12.86 1.07
CA ASP A 157 10.10 -11.97 1.46
C ASP A 157 9.55 -10.66 2.05
N VAL A 158 8.43 -10.19 1.49
CA VAL A 158 7.76 -8.94 1.90
C VAL A 158 6.26 -9.18 1.99
N ILE A 159 5.63 -8.63 3.03
CA ILE A 159 4.17 -8.50 3.13
C ILE A 159 3.84 -7.01 3.36
N VAL A 160 2.85 -6.49 2.63
CA VAL A 160 2.36 -5.12 2.77
C VAL A 160 0.87 -5.15 3.06
N LEU A 161 0.45 -4.47 4.11
CA LEU A 161 -0.95 -4.19 4.39
C LEU A 161 -1.27 -2.77 3.93
N SER A 162 -1.99 -2.63 2.81
CA SER A 162 -2.32 -1.35 2.16
C SER A 162 -3.55 -0.69 2.79
N GLY A 163 -3.60 -0.66 4.10
CA GLY A 163 -4.60 -0.06 4.97
C GLY A 163 -4.19 -0.24 6.42
N SER A 164 -5.04 0.14 7.37
CA SER A 164 -4.73 -0.01 8.78
C SER A 164 -5.31 -1.29 9.40
N VAL A 165 -4.64 -1.77 10.43
CA VAL A 165 -5.10 -2.86 11.29
C VAL A 165 -4.94 -2.46 12.76
N ALA A 166 -5.77 -2.98 13.65
CA ALA A 166 -5.57 -2.75 15.08
C ALA A 166 -4.31 -3.45 15.58
N GLU A 167 -4.12 -4.68 15.12
CA GLU A 167 -2.92 -5.49 15.34
C GLU A 167 -2.63 -6.38 14.13
N VAL A 168 -1.38 -6.76 13.94
CA VAL A 168 -0.98 -7.66 12.85
C VAL A 168 -1.20 -9.11 13.29
N PRO A 169 -2.03 -9.89 12.57
CA PRO A 169 -2.28 -11.29 12.93
C PRO A 169 -1.00 -12.13 12.90
N PRO A 170 -0.77 -13.01 13.89
CA PRO A 170 0.38 -13.93 13.89
C PRO A 170 0.47 -14.78 12.61
N ALA A 171 -0.67 -15.19 12.07
CA ALA A 171 -0.75 -15.96 10.82
C ALA A 171 -0.06 -15.29 9.62
N LEU A 172 -0.04 -13.96 9.56
CA LEU A 172 0.69 -13.23 8.51
C LEU A 172 2.20 -13.23 8.77
N LEU A 173 2.59 -13.10 10.04
CA LEU A 173 4.01 -13.10 10.43
C LEU A 173 4.67 -14.46 10.16
N GLU A 174 3.94 -15.54 10.39
CA GLU A 174 4.39 -16.92 10.10
C GLU A 174 4.64 -17.15 8.60
N GLN A 175 3.97 -16.39 7.73
CA GLN A 175 4.14 -16.46 6.27
C GLN A 175 5.36 -15.67 5.76
N LEU A 176 6.08 -14.96 6.62
CA LEU A 176 7.36 -14.34 6.26
C LEU A 176 8.49 -15.38 6.22
N LYS A 177 9.41 -15.25 5.29
CA LYS A 177 10.73 -15.90 5.39
C LYS A 177 11.52 -15.36 6.59
N VAL A 178 12.47 -16.11 7.09
CA VAL A 178 13.48 -15.54 8.01
C VAL A 178 14.28 -14.47 7.24
N GLY A 179 14.39 -13.28 7.82
CA GLY A 179 14.89 -12.08 7.16
C GLY A 179 13.84 -11.32 6.33
N GLY A 180 12.64 -11.86 6.17
CA GLY A 180 11.51 -11.18 5.54
C GLY A 180 10.89 -10.12 6.44
N ARG A 181 10.10 -9.22 5.85
CA ARG A 181 9.54 -8.06 6.54
C ARG A 181 8.10 -7.78 6.15
N LEU A 182 7.32 -7.27 7.10
CA LEU A 182 5.95 -6.83 6.94
C LEU A 182 5.84 -5.35 7.28
N ALA A 183 5.23 -4.56 6.40
CA ALA A 183 4.83 -3.18 6.70
C ALA A 183 3.31 -3.09 6.84
N ALA A 184 2.86 -2.40 7.88
CA ALA A 184 1.46 -2.14 8.17
C ALA A 184 1.29 -0.78 8.87
N ILE A 185 0.11 -0.19 8.76
CA ILE A 185 -0.32 0.91 9.61
C ILE A 185 -1.09 0.29 10.78
N VAL A 186 -0.53 0.39 12.00
CA VAL A 186 -1.04 -0.31 13.18
C VAL A 186 -1.50 0.67 14.25
N GLY A 187 -2.63 0.40 14.85
CA GLY A 187 -3.18 1.19 15.95
C GLY A 187 -4.67 1.49 15.77
N GLU A 188 -5.19 2.38 16.61
CA GLU A 188 -6.57 2.87 16.57
C GLU A 188 -6.58 4.39 16.44
N ASP A 189 -7.64 4.90 15.79
CA ASP A 189 -7.87 6.34 15.69
C ASP A 189 -7.92 7.00 17.09
N PRO A 190 -7.26 8.13 17.33
CA PRO A 190 -6.54 8.98 16.36
C PRO A 190 -5.03 8.67 16.23
N VAL A 191 -4.54 7.59 16.80
CA VAL A 191 -3.10 7.29 16.87
C VAL A 191 -2.81 5.96 16.19
N MET A 192 -2.38 6.03 14.93
CA MET A 192 -1.88 4.87 14.18
C MET A 192 -0.43 5.11 13.75
N ARG A 193 0.34 4.05 13.58
CA ARG A 193 1.75 4.13 13.22
C ARG A 193 2.13 3.22 12.08
N GLY A 194 2.86 3.75 11.12
CA GLY A 194 3.60 2.95 10.16
C GLY A 194 4.59 2.07 10.91
N THR A 195 4.41 0.76 10.81
CA THR A 195 5.11 -0.25 11.59
C THR A 195 5.78 -1.24 10.66
N LEU A 196 7.07 -1.49 10.88
CA LEU A 196 7.84 -2.50 10.18
C LEU A 196 8.14 -3.65 11.14
N ILE A 197 7.75 -4.88 10.75
CA ILE A 197 8.03 -6.11 11.49
C ILE A 197 8.96 -6.97 10.65
N THR A 198 10.10 -7.35 11.20
CA THR A 198 11.08 -8.22 10.54
C THR A 198 11.15 -9.56 11.28
N ARG A 199 11.02 -10.66 10.54
CA ARG A 199 11.25 -12.00 11.09
C ARG A 199 12.74 -12.26 11.21
N THR A 200 13.25 -12.37 12.44
CA THR A 200 14.68 -12.54 12.72
C THR A 200 15.10 -13.98 13.00
N GLY A 201 14.14 -14.88 13.15
CA GLY A 201 14.36 -16.32 13.36
C GLY A 201 13.05 -17.10 13.24
N ASP A 202 13.05 -18.39 13.60
CA ASP A 202 11.90 -19.27 13.38
C ASP A 202 10.61 -18.76 14.03
N ALA A 203 10.70 -18.23 15.25
CA ALA A 203 9.57 -17.66 15.98
C ALA A 203 9.91 -16.29 16.61
N THR A 204 10.89 -15.59 16.07
CA THR A 204 11.34 -14.30 16.61
C THR A 204 11.15 -13.17 15.60
N TYR A 205 10.65 -12.04 16.09
CA TYR A 205 10.32 -10.87 15.28
C TYR A 205 10.83 -9.60 15.97
N THR A 206 11.27 -8.65 15.18
CA THR A 206 11.60 -7.29 15.62
C THR A 206 10.58 -6.33 15.06
N THR A 207 9.96 -5.54 15.92
CA THR A 207 8.97 -4.53 15.54
C THR A 207 9.53 -3.14 15.72
N THR A 208 9.42 -2.31 14.68
CA THR A 208 9.85 -0.91 14.70
C THR A 208 8.70 -0.01 14.27
N GLN A 209 8.28 0.89 15.14
CA GLN A 209 7.35 1.98 14.80
C GLN A 209 8.14 3.09 14.11
N ARG A 210 7.70 3.54 12.95
CA ARG A 210 8.48 4.40 12.05
C ARG A 210 7.96 5.84 11.99
N TRP A 211 6.65 6.02 11.83
CA TRP A 211 6.03 7.32 11.58
C TRP A 211 4.55 7.27 11.93
N ASP A 212 3.97 8.44 12.26
CA ASP A 212 2.56 8.56 12.63
C ASP A 212 1.69 8.85 11.40
N THR A 213 0.49 8.25 11.37
CA THR A 213 -0.50 8.46 10.33
C THR A 213 -1.86 7.95 10.77
N VAL A 214 -2.87 8.13 9.92
CA VAL A 214 -4.18 7.47 10.02
C VAL A 214 -4.52 6.90 8.65
N ALA A 215 -5.10 5.72 8.60
CA ALA A 215 -5.59 5.11 7.37
C ALA A 215 -6.85 4.29 7.63
N PRO A 216 -7.72 4.10 6.62
CA PRO A 216 -8.89 3.24 6.73
C PRO A 216 -8.53 1.81 7.10
N ARG A 217 -9.45 1.14 7.81
CA ARG A 217 -9.30 -0.27 8.21
C ARG A 217 -9.35 -1.20 7.02
N LEU A 218 -8.48 -2.18 7.04
CA LEU A 218 -8.66 -3.41 6.26
C LEU A 218 -9.77 -4.25 6.88
N LEU A 219 -10.62 -4.84 6.05
CA LEU A 219 -11.77 -5.61 6.51
C LEU A 219 -11.34 -6.97 7.09
N HIS A 220 -12.14 -7.47 8.04
CA HIS A 220 -12.04 -8.78 8.67
C HIS A 220 -10.76 -9.03 9.50
N PHE A 221 -9.91 -8.03 9.67
CA PHE A 221 -8.79 -8.12 10.60
C PHE A 221 -9.28 -8.07 12.05
N PRO A 222 -8.56 -8.69 13.01
CA PRO A 222 -8.92 -8.66 14.41
C PRO A 222 -9.04 -7.22 14.94
N GLU A 223 -10.12 -6.97 15.68
CA GLU A 223 -10.31 -5.73 16.43
C GLU A 223 -10.19 -6.03 17.94
N PRO A 224 -9.57 -5.14 18.72
CA PRO A 224 -9.47 -5.35 20.16
C PRO A 224 -10.86 -5.39 20.77
N SER A 225 -11.06 -6.27 21.76
CA SER A 225 -12.32 -6.34 22.47
C SER A 225 -12.54 -5.03 23.23
N ARG A 226 -13.52 -4.26 22.82
CA ARG A 226 -13.94 -3.07 23.56
C ARG A 226 -14.77 -3.52 24.76
N PHE A 227 -14.16 -3.62 25.93
CA PHE A 227 -14.92 -3.74 27.17
C PHE A 227 -15.74 -2.46 27.34
N ARG A 228 -17.06 -2.60 27.24
CA ARG A 228 -18.00 -1.57 27.70
C ARG A 228 -18.31 -1.92 29.16
N PHE A 229 -17.89 -1.03 30.10
CA PHE A 229 -18.38 -1.02 31.46
C PHE A 229 -19.82 -0.53 31.51
#